data_4db980d8378936e83998d2aa46fd30e4
#
_entry.id   4db980d8378936e83998d2aa46fd30e4
#
_cell.length_a   1.000
_cell.length_b   1.000
_cell.length_c   1.000
_cell.angle_alpha   90.00
_cell.angle_beta   90.00
_cell.angle_gamma   90.00
#
_symmetry.space_group_name_H-M   'P 1'
#
loop_
_entity.id
_entity.type
_entity.pdbx_description
1 polymer ?
#
loop_
_entity_poly.entity_id
_entity_poly.type
_entity_poly.pdbx_seq_one_letter_code
_entity_poly.pdbx_strand_id
1 'polypeptide(L)'
;MPEHRQRSAAALLALVVAVLVLYASLYPFEGWRWPPGQTLSALLLLPRSVYHVAFDVVSNLVGYMPLGALLTLALRRPGVRARSAWLQAVLMCAALSYGCETLQQLVPARVPALEDLALNTAGGALGALLGLALHALGVVARWRALRQRWFAGDGAVALALLVMWPVGLLFPAPVPLGLGQVGERLREWLADALHGVPWAEAAHTLLATPPAPGGAMRPLAEAAIVAAGLLAPCLVAYSVVAPGWRRVVMALGAGVMGVAGMTMSTLLNFGPSHAMAWMTGVSVPGLGLGLGLALLLTPLPRRVAAGVGLVALTALVVGVAQAPADPYFAQSLQAWEQGRFVRFHGLAQWVGWLWPYVAMGWLLSRLGTRT
;
A
#
# COMPACT_ATOMS: atom_id res chain seq x y z
N MET A 1 18.62 27.78 -18.78
CA MET A 1 17.79 27.23 -17.68
C MET A 1 17.96 25.72 -17.71
N PRO A 2 18.44 25.04 -16.66
CA PRO A 2 18.57 23.59 -16.69
C PRO A 2 17.16 22.98 -16.67
N GLU A 3 16.86 22.19 -17.70
CA GLU A 3 15.70 21.32 -17.73
C GLU A 3 15.78 20.39 -16.51
N HIS A 4 15.03 20.69 -15.45
CA HIS A 4 14.78 19.75 -14.40
C HIS A 4 14.16 18.50 -15.04
N ARG A 5 14.97 17.43 -15.13
CA ARG A 5 14.54 16.07 -15.49
C ARG A 5 13.33 15.72 -14.64
N GLN A 6 12.12 15.98 -15.13
CA GLN A 6 10.91 15.43 -14.55
C GLN A 6 11.05 13.91 -14.65
N ARG A 7 11.38 13.28 -13.53
CA ARG A 7 11.39 11.83 -13.42
C ARG A 7 10.02 11.34 -13.86
N SER A 8 9.99 10.49 -14.88
CA SER A 8 8.73 9.96 -15.40
C SER A 8 7.96 9.30 -14.25
N ALA A 9 6.70 9.67 -14.05
CA ALA A 9 5.86 9.01 -13.03
C ALA A 9 5.83 7.49 -13.22
N ALA A 10 5.93 7.02 -14.48
CA ALA A 10 6.04 5.60 -14.79
C ALA A 10 7.33 4.97 -14.21
N ALA A 11 8.46 5.70 -14.19
CA ALA A 11 9.70 5.18 -13.60
C ALA A 11 9.59 5.05 -12.08
N LEU A 12 8.97 6.02 -11.41
CA LEU A 12 8.74 5.94 -9.96
C LEU A 12 7.78 4.79 -9.62
N LEU A 13 6.68 4.66 -10.37
CA LEU A 13 5.73 3.56 -10.19
C LEU A 13 6.37 2.20 -10.49
N ALA A 14 7.21 2.10 -11.52
CA ALA A 14 7.97 0.88 -11.81
C ALA A 14 8.88 0.50 -10.64
N LEU A 15 9.58 1.48 -10.04
CA LEU A 15 10.39 1.23 -8.85
C LEU A 15 9.54 0.74 -7.67
N VAL A 16 8.39 1.37 -7.42
CA VAL A 16 7.46 0.93 -6.36
C VAL A 16 7.03 -0.50 -6.61
N VAL A 17 6.58 -0.84 -7.83
CA VAL A 17 6.17 -2.22 -8.16
C VAL A 17 7.33 -3.19 -8.04
N ALA A 18 8.56 -2.82 -8.44
CA ALA A 18 9.74 -3.67 -8.26
C ALA A 18 10.02 -3.95 -6.78
N VAL A 19 9.91 -2.94 -5.92
CA VAL A 19 10.06 -3.11 -4.46
C VAL A 19 8.95 -4.02 -3.90
N LEU A 20 7.71 -3.89 -4.38
CA LEU A 20 6.60 -4.75 -4.00
C LEU A 20 6.82 -6.21 -4.42
N VAL A 21 7.35 -6.42 -5.62
CA VAL A 21 7.73 -7.76 -6.11
C VAL A 21 8.83 -8.36 -5.23
N LEU A 22 9.89 -7.60 -4.93
CA LEU A 22 10.96 -8.03 -4.00
C LEU A 22 10.38 -8.42 -2.64
N TYR A 23 9.52 -7.56 -2.08
CA TYR A 23 8.87 -7.82 -0.80
C TYR A 23 8.07 -9.12 -0.84
N ALA A 24 7.15 -9.27 -1.80
CA ALA A 24 6.30 -10.46 -1.92
C ALA A 24 7.12 -11.75 -2.18
N SER A 25 8.22 -11.64 -2.91
CA SER A 25 9.10 -12.78 -3.24
C SER A 25 9.92 -13.24 -2.04
N LEU A 26 10.40 -12.32 -1.18
CA LEU A 26 11.35 -12.62 -0.10
C LEU A 26 10.72 -12.68 1.29
N TYR A 27 9.44 -12.29 1.43
CA TYR A 27 8.71 -12.41 2.71
C TYR A 27 8.74 -13.89 3.19
N PRO A 28 8.94 -14.21 4.48
CA PRO A 28 8.89 -13.31 5.65
C PRO A 28 10.22 -12.64 6.05
N PHE A 29 11.27 -12.74 5.26
CA PHE A 29 12.62 -12.20 5.53
C PHE A 29 13.33 -12.85 6.72
N GLU A 30 12.89 -14.02 7.15
CA GLU A 30 13.41 -14.73 8.33
C GLU A 30 14.18 -15.99 7.93
N GLY A 31 15.06 -16.43 8.82
CA GLY A 31 15.74 -17.72 8.69
C GLY A 31 16.79 -17.78 7.57
N TRP A 32 17.29 -16.62 7.11
CA TRP A 32 18.33 -16.57 6.07
C TRP A 32 19.51 -17.44 6.45
N ARG A 33 19.81 -18.44 5.61
CA ARG A 33 20.94 -19.34 5.82
C ARG A 33 21.48 -19.86 4.48
N TRP A 34 22.78 -20.13 4.48
CA TRP A 34 23.39 -20.83 3.35
C TRP A 34 22.90 -22.26 3.31
N PRO A 35 22.42 -22.78 2.15
CA PRO A 35 21.99 -24.16 2.04
C PRO A 35 23.17 -25.13 2.29
N PRO A 36 23.00 -26.13 3.17
CA PRO A 36 24.10 -27.06 3.48
C PRO A 36 24.61 -27.79 2.23
N GLY A 37 25.94 -27.81 2.05
CA GLY A 37 26.56 -28.53 0.95
C GLY A 37 26.47 -27.86 -0.42
N GLN A 38 25.89 -26.67 -0.54
CA GLN A 38 25.82 -25.94 -1.80
C GLN A 38 27.00 -25.00 -2.01
N THR A 39 27.52 -24.96 -3.24
CA THR A 39 28.54 -24.02 -3.70
C THR A 39 27.84 -22.75 -4.26
N LEU A 40 28.59 -21.64 -4.38
CA LEU A 40 28.08 -20.42 -5.02
C LEU A 40 27.61 -20.67 -6.47
N SER A 41 28.32 -21.52 -7.21
CA SER A 41 27.92 -21.89 -8.57
C SER A 41 26.60 -22.67 -8.62
N ALA A 42 26.35 -23.54 -7.62
CA ALA A 42 25.08 -24.27 -7.50
C ALA A 42 23.90 -23.33 -7.19
N LEU A 43 24.12 -22.29 -6.39
CA LEU A 43 23.12 -21.26 -6.10
C LEU A 43 22.68 -20.46 -7.33
N LEU A 44 23.55 -20.31 -8.32
CA LEU A 44 23.21 -19.65 -9.59
C LEU A 44 22.37 -20.54 -10.53
N LEU A 45 22.28 -21.83 -10.23
CA LEU A 45 21.46 -22.78 -10.98
C LEU A 45 20.10 -22.93 -10.30
N LEU A 46 19.03 -22.43 -10.95
CA LEU A 46 17.69 -22.55 -10.41
C LEU A 46 17.17 -23.98 -10.53
N PRO A 47 16.58 -24.54 -9.46
CA PRO A 47 15.97 -25.87 -9.51
C PRO A 47 14.73 -25.86 -10.41
N ARG A 48 14.38 -27.03 -10.96
CA ARG A 48 13.10 -27.24 -11.66
C ARG A 48 12.04 -27.67 -10.66
N SER A 49 10.85 -27.08 -10.75
CA SER A 49 9.71 -27.49 -9.92
C SER A 49 9.00 -28.70 -10.56
N VAL A 50 8.62 -29.65 -9.72
CA VAL A 50 7.83 -30.82 -10.15
C VAL A 50 6.33 -30.55 -9.97
N TYR A 51 5.94 -29.54 -9.19
CA TYR A 51 4.55 -29.23 -8.86
C TYR A 51 4.16 -27.83 -9.32
N HIS A 52 3.06 -27.74 -10.08
CA HIS A 52 2.48 -26.49 -10.53
C HIS A 52 1.06 -26.35 -9.97
N VAL A 53 0.85 -25.36 -9.12
CA VAL A 53 -0.49 -24.96 -8.68
C VAL A 53 -0.98 -23.84 -9.59
N ALA A 54 -2.19 -23.96 -10.14
CA ALA A 54 -2.75 -22.97 -11.07
C ALA A 54 -2.69 -21.52 -10.49
N PHE A 55 -2.86 -21.39 -9.19
CA PHE A 55 -2.74 -20.10 -8.51
C PHE A 55 -1.31 -19.51 -8.62
N ASP A 56 -0.27 -20.32 -8.48
CA ASP A 56 1.12 -19.85 -8.56
C ASP A 56 1.45 -19.42 -10.00
N VAL A 57 0.99 -20.18 -10.99
CA VAL A 57 1.14 -19.81 -12.41
C VAL A 57 0.51 -18.46 -12.72
N VAL A 58 -0.75 -18.26 -12.29
CA VAL A 58 -1.48 -17.01 -12.53
C VAL A 58 -0.84 -15.85 -11.77
N SER A 59 -0.47 -16.04 -10.50
CA SER A 59 0.10 -14.98 -9.68
C SER A 59 1.48 -14.52 -10.16
N ASN A 60 2.34 -15.44 -10.61
CA ASN A 60 3.63 -15.09 -11.20
C ASN A 60 3.46 -14.35 -12.52
N LEU A 61 2.59 -14.84 -13.41
CA LEU A 61 2.33 -14.19 -14.69
C LEU A 61 1.72 -12.78 -14.51
N VAL A 62 0.65 -12.67 -13.73
CA VAL A 62 -0.08 -11.40 -13.53
C VAL A 62 0.72 -10.43 -12.68
N GLY A 63 1.49 -10.91 -11.69
CA GLY A 63 2.27 -10.09 -10.77
C GLY A 63 3.35 -9.25 -11.46
N TYR A 64 3.96 -9.78 -12.53
CA TYR A 64 4.99 -9.06 -13.29
C TYR A 64 4.45 -8.20 -14.44
N MET A 65 3.17 -8.35 -14.83
CA MET A 65 2.58 -7.53 -15.90
C MET A 65 2.63 -6.02 -15.62
N PRO A 66 2.24 -5.52 -14.42
CA PRO A 66 2.34 -4.10 -14.10
C PRO A 66 3.76 -3.56 -14.20
N LEU A 67 4.75 -4.35 -13.76
CA LEU A 67 6.16 -3.97 -13.84
C LEU A 67 6.60 -3.81 -15.29
N GLY A 68 6.34 -4.81 -16.14
CA GLY A 68 6.66 -4.75 -17.56
C GLY A 68 6.03 -3.58 -18.28
N ALA A 69 4.75 -3.29 -18.01
CA ALA A 69 4.04 -2.15 -18.57
C ALA A 69 4.67 -0.81 -18.17
N LEU A 70 4.92 -0.62 -16.88
CA LEU A 70 5.49 0.62 -16.33
C LEU A 70 6.93 0.84 -16.78
N LEU A 71 7.76 -0.20 -16.81
CA LEU A 71 9.12 -0.12 -17.34
C LEU A 71 9.12 0.30 -18.81
N THR A 72 8.28 -0.32 -19.63
CA THR A 72 8.15 0.04 -21.05
C THR A 72 7.72 1.51 -21.20
N LEU A 73 6.73 1.96 -20.45
CA LEU A 73 6.29 3.37 -20.48
C LEU A 73 7.38 4.33 -19.99
N ALA A 74 8.20 3.93 -19.04
CA ALA A 74 9.33 4.74 -18.55
C ALA A 74 10.48 4.82 -19.57
N LEU A 75 10.73 3.74 -20.30
CA LEU A 75 11.78 3.63 -21.32
C LEU A 75 11.38 4.27 -22.66
N ARG A 76 10.08 4.43 -22.93
CA ARG A 76 9.57 5.08 -24.14
C ARG A 76 9.84 6.58 -24.10
N ARG A 77 10.95 6.98 -24.71
CA ARG A 77 11.37 8.37 -24.91
C ARG A 77 11.39 8.71 -26.41
N PRO A 78 11.34 9.99 -26.81
CA PRO A 78 11.58 10.38 -28.20
C PRO A 78 12.89 9.74 -28.71
N GLY A 79 12.85 9.14 -29.89
CA GLY A 79 14.00 8.45 -30.50
C GLY A 79 14.21 6.98 -30.08
N VAL A 80 13.58 6.50 -29.00
CA VAL A 80 13.70 5.09 -28.59
C VAL A 80 12.72 4.22 -29.38
N ARG A 81 13.24 3.20 -30.08
CA ARG A 81 12.42 2.21 -30.82
C ARG A 81 11.56 1.39 -29.87
N ALA A 82 10.32 1.11 -30.26
CA ALA A 82 9.37 0.32 -29.45
C ALA A 82 9.94 -1.06 -29.05
N ARG A 83 10.59 -1.74 -30.01
CA ARG A 83 11.24 -3.05 -29.77
C ARG A 83 12.34 -2.97 -28.72
N SER A 84 13.15 -1.90 -28.73
CA SER A 84 14.22 -1.70 -27.75
C SER A 84 13.67 -1.47 -26.35
N ALA A 85 12.63 -0.64 -26.19
CA ALA A 85 11.98 -0.40 -24.91
C ALA A 85 11.32 -1.69 -24.37
N TRP A 86 10.66 -2.47 -25.25
CA TRP A 86 10.08 -3.75 -24.88
C TRP A 86 11.14 -4.74 -24.40
N LEU A 87 12.21 -4.94 -25.18
CA LEU A 87 13.28 -5.89 -24.83
C LEU A 87 13.96 -5.51 -23.50
N GLN A 88 14.28 -4.24 -23.31
CA GLN A 88 14.88 -3.76 -22.05
C GLN A 88 13.95 -4.01 -20.86
N ALA A 89 12.64 -3.75 -21.00
CA ALA A 89 11.67 -4.01 -19.93
C ALA A 89 11.59 -5.51 -19.59
N VAL A 90 11.58 -6.38 -20.60
CA VAL A 90 11.57 -7.84 -20.41
C VAL A 90 12.85 -8.30 -19.70
N LEU A 91 14.02 -7.83 -20.16
CA LEU A 91 15.30 -8.17 -19.52
C LEU A 91 15.37 -7.68 -18.06
N MET A 92 14.85 -6.50 -17.76
CA MET A 92 14.78 -6.00 -16.38
C MET A 92 13.86 -6.86 -15.51
N CYS A 93 12.70 -7.28 -16.03
CA CYS A 93 11.80 -8.20 -15.32
C CYS A 93 12.47 -9.56 -15.08
N ALA A 94 13.14 -10.12 -16.10
CA ALA A 94 13.87 -11.38 -15.99
C ALA A 94 15.02 -11.30 -14.97
N ALA A 95 15.79 -10.19 -15.00
CA ALA A 95 16.88 -9.98 -14.06
C ALA A 95 16.39 -9.85 -12.61
N LEU A 96 15.28 -9.11 -12.38
CA LEU A 96 14.66 -9.00 -11.06
C LEU A 96 14.17 -10.38 -10.58
N SER A 97 13.44 -11.11 -11.44
CA SER A 97 12.94 -12.44 -11.10
C SER A 97 14.08 -13.41 -10.80
N TYR A 98 15.11 -13.46 -11.63
CA TYR A 98 16.28 -14.30 -11.40
C TYR A 98 16.97 -13.98 -10.06
N GLY A 99 17.10 -12.67 -9.73
CA GLY A 99 17.65 -12.25 -8.45
C GLY A 99 16.76 -12.70 -7.27
N CYS A 100 15.43 -12.57 -7.39
CA CYS A 100 14.50 -13.05 -6.37
C CYS A 100 14.62 -14.58 -6.18
N GLU A 101 14.58 -15.36 -7.27
CA GLU A 101 14.65 -16.83 -7.20
C GLU A 101 15.99 -17.30 -6.60
N THR A 102 17.09 -16.64 -6.97
CA THR A 102 18.41 -16.93 -6.39
C THR A 102 18.45 -16.63 -4.89
N LEU A 103 17.90 -15.48 -4.45
CA LEU A 103 17.83 -15.12 -3.04
C LEU A 103 16.88 -16.03 -2.25
N GLN A 104 15.81 -16.50 -2.86
CA GLN A 104 14.88 -17.44 -2.22
C GLN A 104 15.54 -18.76 -1.81
N GLN A 105 16.61 -19.20 -2.50
CA GLN A 105 17.38 -20.37 -2.08
C GLN A 105 18.01 -20.22 -0.69
N LEU A 106 18.20 -18.97 -0.24
CA LEU A 106 18.72 -18.65 1.10
C LEU A 106 17.63 -18.59 2.17
N VAL A 107 16.34 -18.64 1.78
CA VAL A 107 15.18 -18.53 2.67
C VAL A 107 14.47 -19.87 2.75
N PRO A 108 14.57 -20.63 3.85
CA PRO A 108 14.04 -22.00 3.94
C PRO A 108 12.53 -22.13 3.73
N ALA A 109 11.79 -21.05 4.00
CA ALA A 109 10.33 -20.99 3.78
C ALA A 109 9.94 -20.84 2.30
N ARG A 110 10.91 -20.71 1.38
CA ARG A 110 10.69 -20.51 -0.06
C ARG A 110 11.17 -21.67 -0.88
N VAL A 111 10.49 -21.90 -1.99
CA VAL A 111 10.84 -22.94 -2.97
C VAL A 111 11.07 -22.22 -4.30
N PRO A 112 12.34 -21.87 -4.62
CA PRO A 112 12.67 -21.25 -5.89
C PRO A 112 12.47 -22.22 -7.05
N ALA A 113 12.07 -21.69 -8.22
CA ALA A 113 11.84 -22.52 -9.41
C ALA A 113 12.21 -21.80 -10.71
N LEU A 114 12.82 -22.57 -11.64
CA LEU A 114 13.10 -22.07 -12.99
C LEU A 114 11.81 -21.68 -13.74
N GLU A 115 10.73 -22.40 -13.48
CA GLU A 115 9.40 -22.15 -14.04
C GLU A 115 8.84 -20.81 -13.61
N ASP A 116 9.07 -20.39 -12.35
CA ASP A 116 8.66 -19.09 -11.84
C ASP A 116 9.41 -17.96 -12.56
N LEU A 117 10.71 -18.11 -12.79
CA LEU A 117 11.47 -17.19 -13.63
C LEU A 117 10.88 -17.08 -15.04
N ALA A 118 10.49 -18.20 -15.66
CA ALA A 118 9.90 -18.19 -16.99
C ALA A 118 8.54 -17.50 -17.01
N LEU A 119 7.66 -17.78 -16.04
CA LEU A 119 6.33 -17.18 -15.90
C LEU A 119 6.43 -15.69 -15.60
N ASN A 120 7.31 -15.27 -14.69
CA ASN A 120 7.56 -13.87 -14.35
C ASN A 120 8.08 -13.09 -15.56
N THR A 121 9.00 -13.70 -16.34
CA THR A 121 9.51 -13.10 -17.57
C THR A 121 8.42 -12.98 -18.62
N ALA A 122 7.59 -14.01 -18.80
CA ALA A 122 6.44 -13.99 -19.71
C ALA A 122 5.41 -12.91 -19.29
N GLY A 123 5.11 -12.81 -17.99
CA GLY A 123 4.26 -11.75 -17.41
C GLY A 123 4.83 -10.37 -17.71
N GLY A 124 6.13 -10.17 -17.48
CA GLY A 124 6.84 -8.95 -17.84
C GLY A 124 6.75 -8.61 -19.34
N ALA A 125 6.88 -9.62 -20.21
CA ALA A 125 6.78 -9.44 -21.66
C ALA A 125 5.35 -9.05 -22.10
N LEU A 126 4.32 -9.72 -21.56
CA LEU A 126 2.91 -9.38 -21.80
C LEU A 126 2.58 -7.97 -21.28
N GLY A 127 3.05 -7.65 -20.08
CA GLY A 127 2.92 -6.31 -19.51
C GLY A 127 3.61 -5.24 -20.37
N ALA A 128 4.81 -5.53 -20.87
CA ALA A 128 5.54 -4.63 -21.78
C ALA A 128 4.79 -4.40 -23.10
N LEU A 129 4.16 -5.42 -23.68
CA LEU A 129 3.26 -5.29 -24.83
C LEU A 129 2.04 -4.44 -24.51
N LEU A 130 1.42 -4.66 -23.35
CA LEU A 130 0.33 -3.80 -22.87
C LEU A 130 0.77 -2.35 -22.74
N GLY A 131 1.97 -2.09 -22.19
CA GLY A 131 2.54 -0.74 -22.10
C GLY A 131 2.71 -0.07 -23.47
N LEU A 132 3.18 -0.82 -24.49
CA LEU A 132 3.25 -0.35 -25.87
C LEU A 132 1.88 -0.03 -26.46
N ALA A 133 0.89 -0.92 -26.24
CA ALA A 133 -0.48 -0.74 -26.70
C ALA A 133 -1.12 0.50 -26.07
N LEU A 134 -1.01 0.68 -24.75
CA LEU A 134 -1.51 1.86 -24.04
C LEU A 134 -0.86 3.16 -24.53
N HIS A 135 0.44 3.11 -24.87
CA HIS A 135 1.14 4.24 -25.45
C HIS A 135 0.63 4.55 -26.88
N ALA A 136 0.51 3.51 -27.71
CA ALA A 136 0.04 3.65 -29.11
C ALA A 136 -1.41 4.15 -29.19
N LEU A 137 -2.28 3.67 -28.31
CA LEU A 137 -3.67 4.11 -28.20
C LEU A 137 -3.84 5.51 -27.59
N GLY A 138 -2.74 6.18 -27.21
CA GLY A 138 -2.79 7.51 -26.62
C GLY A 138 -3.39 7.57 -25.21
N VAL A 139 -3.60 6.42 -24.54
CA VAL A 139 -4.16 6.35 -23.17
C VAL A 139 -3.30 7.13 -22.20
N VAL A 140 -1.97 7.02 -22.31
CA VAL A 140 -1.01 7.74 -21.46
C VAL A 140 -1.12 9.25 -21.63
N ALA A 141 -1.30 9.73 -22.89
CA ALA A 141 -1.48 11.15 -23.17
C ALA A 141 -2.81 11.67 -22.62
N ARG A 142 -3.90 10.91 -22.80
CA ARG A 142 -5.22 11.23 -22.22
C ARG A 142 -5.19 11.26 -20.70
N TRP A 143 -4.53 10.29 -20.08
CA TRP A 143 -4.33 10.27 -18.62
C TRP A 143 -3.54 11.47 -18.13
N ARG A 144 -2.45 11.85 -18.81
CA ARG A 144 -1.66 13.04 -18.48
C ARG A 144 -2.51 14.31 -18.57
N ALA A 145 -3.29 14.47 -19.65
CA ALA A 145 -4.19 15.61 -19.84
C ALA A 145 -5.28 15.64 -18.73
N LEU A 146 -5.89 14.49 -18.40
CA LEU A 146 -6.85 14.39 -17.31
C LEU A 146 -6.22 14.78 -15.98
N ARG A 147 -5.05 14.20 -15.65
CA ARG A 147 -4.32 14.51 -14.43
C ARG A 147 -3.98 16.00 -14.32
N GLN A 148 -3.50 16.62 -15.38
CA GLN A 148 -3.19 18.06 -15.40
C GLN A 148 -4.42 18.95 -15.21
N ARG A 149 -5.59 18.49 -15.67
CA ARG A 149 -6.86 19.21 -15.48
C ARG A 149 -7.39 19.09 -14.07
N TRP A 150 -7.17 17.96 -13.38
CA TRP A 150 -7.75 17.64 -12.07
C TRP A 150 -6.85 18.01 -10.90
N PHE A 151 -5.54 17.80 -11.06
CA PHE A 151 -4.56 17.93 -9.98
C PHE A 151 -3.56 19.05 -10.27
N ALA A 152 -3.10 19.73 -9.24
CA ALA A 152 -1.97 20.64 -9.35
C ALA A 152 -0.71 19.90 -9.84
N GLY A 153 0.21 20.60 -10.48
CA GLY A 153 1.37 20.00 -11.14
C GLY A 153 2.25 19.10 -10.27
N ASP A 154 2.24 19.31 -8.97
CA ASP A 154 2.98 18.56 -7.95
C ASP A 154 2.15 17.49 -7.23
N GLY A 155 0.94 17.17 -7.71
CA GLY A 155 0.00 16.24 -7.08
C GLY A 155 0.37 14.74 -7.19
N ALA A 156 1.56 14.35 -7.65
CA ALA A 156 1.92 12.95 -7.85
C ALA A 156 1.93 12.15 -6.54
N VAL A 157 2.45 12.73 -5.45
CA VAL A 157 2.49 12.09 -4.13
C VAL A 157 1.08 11.94 -3.56
N ALA A 158 0.24 12.97 -3.66
CA ALA A 158 -1.16 12.88 -3.23
C ALA A 158 -1.92 11.79 -3.99
N LEU A 159 -1.70 11.67 -5.30
CA LEU A 159 -2.30 10.61 -6.11
C LEU A 159 -1.82 9.22 -5.67
N ALA A 160 -0.53 9.06 -5.38
CA ALA A 160 0.00 7.81 -4.84
C ALA A 160 -0.62 7.46 -3.49
N LEU A 161 -0.76 8.44 -2.59
CA LEU A 161 -1.44 8.26 -1.30
C LEU A 161 -2.90 7.84 -1.49
N LEU A 162 -3.63 8.46 -2.43
CA LEU A 162 -5.02 8.10 -2.71
C LEU A 162 -5.18 6.68 -3.27
N VAL A 163 -4.22 6.23 -4.08
CA VAL A 163 -4.20 4.85 -4.61
C VAL A 163 -3.81 3.83 -3.53
N MET A 164 -2.90 4.21 -2.62
CA MET A 164 -2.45 3.32 -1.54
C MET A 164 -3.46 3.22 -0.39
N TRP A 165 -4.32 4.21 -0.20
CA TRP A 165 -5.31 4.21 0.88
C TRP A 165 -6.19 2.95 0.90
N PRO A 166 -6.90 2.55 -0.19
CA PRO A 166 -7.69 1.34 -0.18
C PRO A 166 -6.86 0.06 0.02
N VAL A 167 -5.58 0.06 -0.38
CA VAL A 167 -4.67 -1.06 -0.10
C VAL A 167 -4.43 -1.20 1.41
N GLY A 168 -4.23 -0.07 2.11
CA GLY A 168 -4.09 -0.06 3.56
C GLY A 168 -5.34 -0.55 4.29
N LEU A 169 -6.54 -0.33 3.73
CA LEU A 169 -7.79 -0.81 4.31
C LEU A 169 -7.95 -2.34 4.25
N LEU A 170 -7.18 -3.03 3.41
CA LEU A 170 -7.23 -4.50 3.32
C LEU A 170 -6.66 -5.16 4.59
N PHE A 171 -5.78 -4.48 5.33
CA PHE A 171 -5.33 -4.95 6.63
C PHE A 171 -6.44 -4.70 7.67
N PRO A 172 -6.81 -5.71 8.47
CA PRO A 172 -7.89 -5.57 9.44
C PRO A 172 -7.51 -4.57 10.54
N ALA A 173 -8.38 -3.62 10.77
CA ALA A 173 -8.25 -2.62 11.81
C ALA A 173 -9.29 -2.82 12.91
N PRO A 174 -9.00 -2.42 14.18
CA PRO A 174 -9.96 -2.55 15.27
C PRO A 174 -11.23 -1.71 15.08
N VAL A 175 -11.15 -0.68 14.23
CA VAL A 175 -12.28 0.18 13.87
C VAL A 175 -12.32 0.30 12.34
N PRO A 176 -13.50 0.21 11.69
CA PRO A 176 -13.62 0.38 10.25
C PRO A 176 -12.98 1.69 9.77
N LEU A 177 -12.26 1.64 8.63
CA LEU A 177 -11.45 2.74 8.08
C LEU A 177 -10.31 3.22 9.00
N GLY A 178 -10.04 2.53 10.11
CA GLY A 178 -8.94 2.86 11.02
C GLY A 178 -7.58 2.52 10.38
N LEU A 179 -6.66 3.47 10.36
CA LEU A 179 -5.30 3.29 9.87
C LEU A 179 -4.31 3.90 10.88
N GLY A 180 -3.06 3.46 10.84
CA GLY A 180 -2.00 4.05 11.68
C GLY A 180 -1.65 3.29 12.95
N GLN A 181 -1.88 1.98 13.01
CA GLN A 181 -1.68 1.11 14.17
C GLN A 181 -0.21 0.78 14.50
N VAL A 182 0.73 1.50 13.93
CA VAL A 182 2.17 1.21 14.11
C VAL A 182 2.66 1.44 15.55
N GLY A 183 1.93 2.23 16.35
CA GLY A 183 2.36 2.65 17.68
C GLY A 183 2.65 1.50 18.64
N GLU A 184 1.79 0.48 18.66
CA GLU A 184 1.96 -0.72 19.51
C GLU A 184 3.20 -1.51 19.10
N ARG A 185 3.38 -1.74 17.81
CA ARG A 185 4.55 -2.47 17.28
C ARG A 185 5.84 -1.71 17.52
N LEU A 186 5.82 -0.40 17.35
CA LEU A 186 6.97 0.45 17.66
C LEU A 186 7.32 0.38 19.15
N ARG A 187 6.32 0.38 20.01
CA ARG A 187 6.51 0.21 21.48
C ARG A 187 7.17 -1.13 21.80
N GLU A 188 6.69 -2.24 21.23
CA GLU A 188 7.27 -3.58 21.40
C GLU A 188 8.73 -3.59 20.94
N TRP A 189 9.03 -3.12 19.75
CA TRP A 189 10.39 -3.08 19.22
C TRP A 189 11.33 -2.22 20.08
N LEU A 190 10.83 -1.09 20.59
CA LEU A 190 11.62 -0.24 21.50
C LEU A 190 11.84 -0.94 22.86
N ALA A 191 10.83 -1.63 23.37
CA ALA A 191 10.98 -2.42 24.60
C ALA A 191 12.05 -3.51 24.41
N ASP A 192 11.95 -4.30 23.31
CA ASP A 192 12.95 -5.33 22.99
C ASP A 192 14.36 -4.76 22.81
N ALA A 193 14.48 -3.63 22.11
CA ALA A 193 15.77 -2.97 21.88
C ALA A 193 16.41 -2.41 23.17
N LEU A 194 15.60 -2.06 24.18
CA LEU A 194 16.05 -1.55 25.48
C LEU A 194 16.21 -2.65 26.54
N HIS A 195 15.84 -3.88 26.20
CA HIS A 195 15.98 -5.01 27.12
C HIS A 195 17.45 -5.21 27.52
N GLY A 196 17.72 -5.27 28.83
CA GLY A 196 19.07 -5.47 29.36
C GLY A 196 20.01 -4.25 29.25
N VAL A 197 19.51 -3.06 28.88
CA VAL A 197 20.29 -1.82 28.84
C VAL A 197 20.20 -1.11 30.21
N PRO A 198 21.28 -1.05 31.03
CA PRO A 198 21.20 -0.62 32.43
C PRO A 198 20.67 0.80 32.65
N TRP A 199 21.04 1.75 31.76
CA TRP A 199 20.56 3.14 31.86
C TRP A 199 19.14 3.36 31.36
N ALA A 200 18.56 2.39 30.66
CA ALA A 200 17.23 2.48 30.02
C ALA A 200 16.15 1.63 30.72
N GLU A 201 16.43 1.07 31.90
CA GLU A 201 15.53 0.16 32.61
C GLU A 201 14.16 0.78 32.91
N ALA A 202 14.11 2.04 33.30
CA ALA A 202 12.86 2.76 33.50
C ALA A 202 12.05 2.92 32.21
N ALA A 203 12.72 3.23 31.09
CA ALA A 203 12.08 3.34 29.77
C ALA A 203 11.59 1.97 29.28
N HIS A 204 12.40 0.90 29.46
CA HIS A 204 12.01 -0.47 29.15
C HIS A 204 10.74 -0.87 29.95
N THR A 205 10.70 -0.62 31.25
CA THR A 205 9.55 -0.96 32.09
C THR A 205 8.27 -0.26 31.63
N LEU A 206 8.36 1.05 31.29
CA LEU A 206 7.24 1.81 30.74
C LEU A 206 6.75 1.26 29.39
N LEU A 207 7.67 0.88 28.51
CA LEU A 207 7.37 0.34 27.21
C LEU A 207 6.88 -1.11 27.27
N ALA A 208 7.45 -1.93 28.16
CA ALA A 208 7.06 -3.33 28.32
C ALA A 208 5.71 -3.51 29.05
N THR A 209 5.27 -2.50 29.82
CA THR A 209 3.97 -2.56 30.47
C THR A 209 2.85 -2.37 29.46
N PRO A 210 1.99 -3.38 29.19
CA PRO A 210 0.87 -3.21 28.28
C PRO A 210 -0.04 -2.09 28.78
N PRO A 211 -0.61 -1.27 27.90
CA PRO A 211 -1.66 -0.34 28.32
C PRO A 211 -2.80 -1.14 28.95
N ALA A 212 -3.39 -0.58 30.01
CA ALA A 212 -4.55 -1.21 30.65
C ALA A 212 -5.61 -1.51 29.58
N PRO A 213 -6.23 -2.73 29.61
CA PRO A 213 -7.25 -3.06 28.64
C PRO A 213 -8.34 -1.99 28.68
N GLY A 214 -8.46 -1.24 27.59
CA GLY A 214 -9.49 -0.22 27.41
C GLY A 214 -10.86 -0.90 27.49
N GLY A 215 -11.81 -0.26 28.20
CA GLY A 215 -13.21 -0.66 28.13
C GLY A 215 -13.77 -0.50 26.71
N ALA A 216 -14.98 -0.99 26.45
CA ALA A 216 -15.66 -0.81 25.17
C ALA A 216 -15.64 0.67 24.73
N MET A 217 -15.28 0.90 23.49
CA MET A 217 -15.21 2.25 22.94
C MET A 217 -16.61 2.90 22.94
N ARG A 218 -16.67 4.18 23.27
CA ARG A 218 -17.93 4.91 23.18
C ARG A 218 -18.37 5.00 21.70
N PRO A 219 -19.66 4.76 21.38
CA PRO A 219 -20.15 4.78 19.99
C PRO A 219 -19.81 6.06 19.23
N LEU A 220 -19.85 7.22 19.92
CA LEU A 220 -19.47 8.50 19.31
C LEU A 220 -17.97 8.57 18.94
N ALA A 221 -17.10 7.99 19.75
CA ALA A 221 -15.67 7.95 19.46
C ALA A 221 -15.38 7.05 18.26
N GLU A 222 -16.01 5.87 18.21
CA GLU A 222 -15.92 4.97 17.06
C GLU A 222 -16.44 5.64 15.78
N ALA A 223 -17.62 6.24 15.80
CA ALA A 223 -18.18 7.00 14.67
C ALA A 223 -17.26 8.14 14.21
N ALA A 224 -16.62 8.84 15.14
CA ALA A 224 -15.67 9.91 14.84
C ALA A 224 -14.40 9.38 14.16
N ILE A 225 -13.89 8.21 14.57
CA ILE A 225 -12.74 7.57 13.93
C ILE A 225 -13.10 7.14 12.51
N VAL A 226 -14.25 6.51 12.30
CA VAL A 226 -14.75 6.12 10.97
C VAL A 226 -14.89 7.33 10.07
N ALA A 227 -15.48 8.41 10.60
CA ALA A 227 -15.64 9.68 9.88
C ALA A 227 -14.27 10.29 9.50
N ALA A 228 -13.32 10.33 10.43
CA ALA A 228 -11.95 10.80 10.16
C ALA A 228 -11.23 9.92 9.14
N GLY A 229 -11.41 8.60 9.18
CA GLY A 229 -10.83 7.64 8.25
C GLY A 229 -11.28 7.85 6.79
N LEU A 230 -12.55 8.25 6.58
CA LEU A 230 -13.04 8.63 5.25
C LEU A 230 -12.66 10.07 4.87
N LEU A 231 -12.69 10.98 5.83
CA LEU A 231 -12.40 12.39 5.59
C LEU A 231 -10.93 12.62 5.22
N ALA A 232 -10.00 11.86 5.81
CA ALA A 232 -8.57 12.00 5.59
C ALA A 232 -8.15 11.92 4.10
N PRO A 233 -8.48 10.86 3.32
CA PRO A 233 -8.14 10.80 1.90
C PRO A 233 -8.83 11.91 1.09
N CYS A 234 -10.04 12.32 1.46
CA CYS A 234 -10.72 13.45 0.82
C CYS A 234 -9.90 14.74 0.98
N LEU A 235 -9.39 15.03 2.18
CA LEU A 235 -8.60 16.22 2.45
C LEU A 235 -7.21 16.17 1.82
N VAL A 236 -6.58 14.99 1.72
CA VAL A 236 -5.39 14.78 0.90
C VAL A 236 -5.69 15.15 -0.57
N ALA A 237 -6.80 14.69 -1.13
CA ALA A 237 -7.22 15.05 -2.48
C ALA A 237 -7.46 16.55 -2.62
N TYR A 238 -8.13 17.19 -1.65
CA TYR A 238 -8.46 18.63 -1.66
C TYR A 238 -7.21 19.52 -1.58
N SER A 239 -6.13 19.03 -1.01
CA SER A 239 -4.85 19.76 -0.99
C SER A 239 -4.26 19.99 -2.40
N VAL A 240 -4.67 19.19 -3.40
CA VAL A 240 -4.16 19.25 -4.78
C VAL A 240 -5.23 19.47 -5.86
N VAL A 241 -6.50 19.23 -5.55
CA VAL A 241 -7.63 19.42 -6.46
C VAL A 241 -8.23 20.83 -6.25
N ALA A 242 -8.58 21.51 -7.35
CA ALA A 242 -9.25 22.80 -7.27
C ALA A 242 -10.65 22.65 -6.62
N PRO A 243 -11.10 23.65 -5.83
CA PRO A 243 -12.46 23.68 -5.30
C PRO A 243 -13.53 23.52 -6.39
N GLY A 244 -14.66 22.92 -6.03
CA GLY A 244 -15.80 22.72 -6.92
C GLY A 244 -16.17 21.25 -7.13
N TRP A 245 -16.94 20.96 -8.18
CA TRP A 245 -17.54 19.64 -8.44
C TRP A 245 -16.53 18.48 -8.48
N ARG A 246 -15.26 18.74 -8.85
CA ARG A 246 -14.20 17.71 -8.86
C ARG A 246 -13.95 17.14 -7.47
N ARG A 247 -14.03 17.98 -6.44
CA ARG A 247 -13.90 17.53 -5.05
C ARG A 247 -15.10 16.70 -4.59
N VAL A 248 -16.29 17.02 -5.10
CA VAL A 248 -17.48 16.18 -4.87
C VAL A 248 -17.24 14.79 -5.44
N VAL A 249 -16.73 14.69 -6.68
CA VAL A 249 -16.37 13.39 -7.28
C VAL A 249 -15.30 12.66 -6.47
N MET A 250 -14.29 13.38 -5.95
CA MET A 250 -13.27 12.76 -5.08
C MET A 250 -13.88 12.21 -3.79
N ALA A 251 -14.80 12.97 -3.14
CA ALA A 251 -15.46 12.54 -1.91
C ALA A 251 -16.35 11.31 -2.14
N LEU A 252 -17.16 11.33 -3.19
CA LEU A 252 -18.01 10.18 -3.55
C LEU A 252 -17.16 8.96 -3.93
N GLY A 253 -16.09 9.18 -4.70
CA GLY A 253 -15.13 8.13 -5.04
C GLY A 253 -14.44 7.54 -3.81
N ALA A 254 -14.03 8.36 -2.84
CA ALA A 254 -13.48 7.89 -1.58
C ALA A 254 -14.51 7.09 -0.77
N GLY A 255 -15.79 7.52 -0.75
CA GLY A 255 -16.88 6.75 -0.14
C GLY A 255 -17.02 5.36 -0.75
N VAL A 256 -17.10 5.27 -2.08
CA VAL A 256 -17.18 3.99 -2.81
C VAL A 256 -15.95 3.12 -2.53
N MET A 257 -14.75 3.69 -2.61
CA MET A 257 -13.50 2.96 -2.37
C MET A 257 -13.36 2.51 -0.90
N GLY A 258 -13.84 3.33 0.06
CA GLY A 258 -13.87 2.97 1.47
C GLY A 258 -14.79 1.78 1.73
N VAL A 259 -16.02 1.81 1.20
CA VAL A 259 -16.96 0.69 1.28
C VAL A 259 -16.38 -0.56 0.62
N ALA A 260 -15.85 -0.44 -0.60
CA ALA A 260 -15.26 -1.58 -1.31
C ALA A 260 -14.03 -2.14 -0.58
N GLY A 261 -13.14 -1.28 -0.07
CA GLY A 261 -11.95 -1.66 0.67
C GLY A 261 -12.29 -2.40 1.97
N MET A 262 -13.25 -1.88 2.76
CA MET A 262 -13.70 -2.53 3.99
C MET A 262 -14.41 -3.86 3.72
N THR A 263 -15.29 -3.91 2.72
CA THR A 263 -15.97 -5.15 2.33
C THR A 263 -14.97 -6.20 1.86
N MET A 264 -13.98 -5.80 1.06
CA MET A 264 -12.90 -6.70 0.63
C MET A 264 -12.04 -7.15 1.81
N SER A 265 -11.71 -6.24 2.73
CA SER A 265 -10.98 -6.56 3.97
C SER A 265 -11.68 -7.63 4.77
N THR A 266 -12.96 -7.44 5.10
CA THR A 266 -13.75 -8.42 5.88
C THR A 266 -13.95 -9.73 5.13
N LEU A 267 -14.17 -9.68 3.82
CA LEU A 267 -14.28 -10.86 2.97
C LEU A 267 -12.98 -11.69 2.98
N LEU A 268 -11.84 -11.04 2.85
CA LEU A 268 -10.54 -11.72 2.82
C LEU A 268 -10.13 -12.26 4.19
N ASN A 269 -10.48 -11.57 5.27
CA ASN A 269 -10.08 -11.93 6.64
C ASN A 269 -11.03 -12.93 7.30
N PHE A 270 -12.34 -12.80 7.05
CA PHE A 270 -13.37 -13.57 7.77
C PHE A 270 -14.22 -14.46 6.84
N GLY A 271 -13.99 -14.38 5.55
CA GLY A 271 -14.73 -15.14 4.54
C GLY A 271 -15.98 -14.44 3.98
N PRO A 272 -16.56 -15.00 2.90
CA PRO A 272 -17.64 -14.35 2.15
C PRO A 272 -18.91 -14.07 2.97
N SER A 273 -19.22 -14.91 3.96
CA SER A 273 -20.38 -14.73 4.83
C SER A 273 -20.29 -13.49 5.72
N HIS A 274 -19.09 -12.97 5.95
CA HIS A 274 -18.82 -11.81 6.82
C HIS A 274 -18.47 -10.54 6.04
N ALA A 275 -18.60 -10.54 4.71
CA ALA A 275 -18.18 -9.43 3.86
C ALA A 275 -18.75 -8.06 4.30
N MET A 276 -19.97 -8.05 4.86
CA MET A 276 -20.65 -6.84 5.33
C MET A 276 -20.65 -6.69 6.86
N ALA A 277 -19.95 -7.54 7.61
CA ALA A 277 -19.93 -7.51 9.08
C ALA A 277 -19.39 -6.21 9.68
N TRP A 278 -18.58 -5.45 8.92
CA TRP A 278 -18.10 -4.13 9.31
C TRP A 278 -19.19 -3.04 9.31
N MET A 279 -20.34 -3.26 8.64
CA MET A 279 -21.46 -2.32 8.62
C MET A 279 -22.29 -2.47 9.90
N THR A 280 -21.94 -1.72 10.91
CA THR A 280 -22.63 -1.69 12.20
C THR A 280 -23.55 -0.48 12.32
N GLY A 281 -24.39 -0.44 13.37
CA GLY A 281 -25.19 0.74 13.72
C GLY A 281 -24.35 1.97 14.07
N VAL A 282 -23.03 1.85 14.21
CA VAL A 282 -22.10 2.94 14.50
C VAL A 282 -21.25 3.29 13.28
N SER A 283 -20.74 2.30 12.57
CA SER A 283 -19.84 2.51 11.43
C SER A 283 -20.55 3.19 10.24
N VAL A 284 -21.81 2.81 9.96
CA VAL A 284 -22.59 3.40 8.85
C VAL A 284 -22.90 4.89 9.09
N PRO A 285 -23.41 5.31 10.26
CA PRO A 285 -23.53 6.74 10.58
C PRO A 285 -22.20 7.49 10.57
N GLY A 286 -21.10 6.85 11.06
CA GLY A 286 -19.75 7.42 11.01
C GLY A 286 -19.28 7.66 9.57
N LEU A 287 -19.51 6.71 8.66
CA LEU A 287 -19.23 6.85 7.23
C LEU A 287 -20.05 8.00 6.61
N GLY A 288 -21.35 8.08 6.93
CA GLY A 288 -22.24 9.17 6.51
C GLY A 288 -21.76 10.52 6.99
N LEU A 289 -21.34 10.63 8.26
CA LEU A 289 -20.77 11.85 8.83
C LEU A 289 -19.49 12.25 8.09
N GLY A 290 -18.56 11.31 7.88
CA GLY A 290 -17.32 11.56 7.16
C GLY A 290 -17.56 12.05 5.74
N LEU A 291 -18.49 11.43 5.01
CA LEU A 291 -18.86 11.84 3.66
C LEU A 291 -19.56 13.22 3.68
N GLY A 292 -20.49 13.45 4.59
CA GLY A 292 -21.16 14.74 4.77
C GLY A 292 -20.17 15.87 5.04
N LEU A 293 -19.22 15.66 5.96
CA LEU A 293 -18.13 16.61 6.22
C LEU A 293 -17.24 16.81 4.98
N ALA A 294 -16.87 15.73 4.27
CA ALA A 294 -16.09 15.86 3.05
C ALA A 294 -16.82 16.73 2.01
N LEU A 295 -18.12 16.52 1.81
CA LEU A 295 -18.92 17.35 0.88
C LEU A 295 -19.03 18.80 1.35
N LEU A 296 -19.25 19.04 2.63
CA LEU A 296 -19.31 20.39 3.22
C LEU A 296 -17.99 21.16 3.04
N LEU A 297 -16.87 20.46 3.15
CA LEU A 297 -15.52 21.05 3.07
C LEU A 297 -14.99 21.21 1.63
N THR A 298 -15.79 20.90 0.61
CA THR A 298 -15.39 21.07 -0.81
C THR A 298 -14.98 22.50 -1.20
N PRO A 299 -15.54 23.60 -0.63
CA PRO A 299 -15.16 24.96 -1.00
C PRO A 299 -13.85 25.45 -0.35
N LEU A 300 -13.31 24.73 0.62
CA LEU A 300 -12.14 25.18 1.37
C LEU A 300 -10.93 25.49 0.47
N PRO A 301 -10.14 26.53 0.75
CA PRO A 301 -8.83 26.73 0.13
C PRO A 301 -7.92 25.53 0.38
N ARG A 302 -7.02 25.23 -0.59
CA ARG A 302 -6.14 24.06 -0.51
C ARG A 302 -5.32 23.98 0.78
N ARG A 303 -4.80 25.12 1.27
CA ARG A 303 -4.04 25.17 2.53
C ARG A 303 -4.92 24.87 3.75
N VAL A 304 -6.12 25.43 3.78
CA VAL A 304 -7.07 25.16 4.89
C VAL A 304 -7.46 23.67 4.88
N ALA A 305 -7.73 23.10 3.70
CA ALA A 305 -8.00 21.67 3.56
C ALA A 305 -6.81 20.82 4.05
N ALA A 306 -5.56 21.24 3.80
CA ALA A 306 -4.38 20.57 4.34
C ALA A 306 -4.30 20.65 5.88
N GLY A 307 -4.58 21.81 6.46
CA GLY A 307 -4.62 22.00 7.92
C GLY A 307 -5.70 21.14 8.60
N VAL A 308 -6.92 21.17 8.05
CA VAL A 308 -8.03 20.32 8.54
C VAL A 308 -7.70 18.84 8.36
N GLY A 309 -7.01 18.48 7.26
CA GLY A 309 -6.54 17.13 7.02
C GLY A 309 -5.55 16.62 8.07
N LEU A 310 -4.64 17.47 8.53
CA LEU A 310 -3.74 17.15 9.65
C LEU A 310 -4.52 16.87 10.94
N VAL A 311 -5.51 17.69 11.25
CA VAL A 311 -6.36 17.47 12.43
C VAL A 311 -7.12 16.14 12.31
N ALA A 312 -7.72 15.86 11.15
CA ALA A 312 -8.44 14.60 10.91
C ALA A 312 -7.53 13.38 11.01
N LEU A 313 -6.31 13.44 10.45
CA LEU A 313 -5.32 12.35 10.53
C LEU A 313 -4.81 12.16 11.97
N THR A 314 -4.57 13.23 12.70
CA THR A 314 -4.18 13.14 14.12
C THR A 314 -5.30 12.49 14.94
N ALA A 315 -6.55 12.93 14.74
CA ALA A 315 -7.71 12.33 15.42
C ALA A 315 -7.87 10.84 15.08
N LEU A 316 -7.64 10.47 13.80
CA LEU A 316 -7.66 9.08 13.34
C LEU A 316 -6.61 8.23 14.08
N VAL A 317 -5.35 8.66 14.05
CA VAL A 317 -4.23 7.90 14.64
C VAL A 317 -4.40 7.78 16.16
N VAL A 318 -4.72 8.89 16.84
CA VAL A 318 -4.94 8.91 18.30
C VAL A 318 -6.16 8.06 18.67
N GLY A 319 -7.24 8.14 17.91
CA GLY A 319 -8.45 7.35 18.15
C GLY A 319 -8.21 5.86 17.97
N VAL A 320 -7.53 5.47 16.89
CA VAL A 320 -7.19 4.06 16.63
C VAL A 320 -6.23 3.50 17.69
N ALA A 321 -5.27 4.31 18.16
CA ALA A 321 -4.36 3.89 19.23
C ALA A 321 -5.07 3.64 20.60
N GLN A 322 -6.26 4.22 20.80
CA GLN A 322 -7.08 4.03 22.00
C GLN A 322 -8.18 2.97 21.80
N ALA A 323 -8.32 2.43 20.58
CA ALA A 323 -9.32 1.42 20.30
C ALA A 323 -8.95 0.10 21.01
N PRO A 324 -9.90 -0.55 21.71
CA PRO A 324 -9.68 -1.87 22.28
C PRO A 324 -9.40 -2.86 21.14
N ALA A 325 -8.53 -3.84 21.39
CA ALA A 325 -8.35 -4.93 20.46
C ALA A 325 -9.69 -5.65 20.28
N ASP A 326 -10.23 -5.66 19.06
CA ASP A 326 -11.43 -6.44 18.75
C ASP A 326 -11.06 -7.92 18.80
N PRO A 327 -11.84 -8.79 19.50
CA PRO A 327 -11.66 -10.23 19.44
C PRO A 327 -11.64 -10.78 18.01
N TYR A 328 -12.41 -10.21 17.10
CA TYR A 328 -12.37 -10.51 15.67
C TYR A 328 -11.02 -10.17 15.01
N PHE A 329 -10.41 -9.06 15.40
CA PHE A 329 -9.11 -8.65 14.90
C PHE A 329 -8.00 -9.64 15.26
N ALA A 330 -7.96 -10.09 16.52
CA ALA A 330 -7.00 -11.09 16.97
C ALA A 330 -7.18 -12.44 16.26
N GLN A 331 -8.42 -12.89 16.06
CA GLN A 331 -8.73 -14.10 15.30
C GLN A 331 -8.34 -13.97 13.80
N SER A 332 -8.54 -12.81 13.20
CA SER A 332 -8.19 -12.60 11.80
C SER A 332 -6.68 -12.62 11.58
N LEU A 333 -5.88 -12.07 12.48
CA LEU A 333 -4.42 -12.16 12.41
C LEU A 333 -3.96 -13.61 12.39
N GLN A 334 -4.50 -14.46 13.29
CA GLN A 334 -4.16 -15.89 13.32
C GLN A 334 -4.62 -16.63 12.06
N ALA A 335 -5.82 -16.32 11.55
CA ALA A 335 -6.33 -16.93 10.33
C ALA A 335 -5.54 -16.50 9.07
N TRP A 336 -5.05 -15.26 9.06
CA TRP A 336 -4.23 -14.73 7.99
C TRP A 336 -2.82 -15.30 7.95
N GLU A 337 -2.20 -15.52 9.09
CA GLU A 337 -0.90 -16.18 9.18
C GLU A 337 -0.95 -17.62 8.64
N GLN A 338 -2.12 -18.24 8.63
CA GLN A 338 -2.34 -19.60 8.12
C GLN A 338 -2.91 -19.66 6.70
N GLY A 339 -3.34 -18.55 6.10
CA GLY A 339 -4.05 -18.50 4.82
C GLY A 339 -3.16 -18.27 3.59
N ARG A 340 -3.71 -18.57 2.40
CA ARG A 340 -3.04 -18.37 1.09
C ARG A 340 -2.71 -16.89 0.77
N PHE A 341 -3.30 -15.94 1.48
CA PHE A 341 -3.11 -14.50 1.30
C PHE A 341 -1.97 -13.89 2.14
N VAL A 342 -1.22 -14.70 2.87
CA VAL A 342 -0.09 -14.30 3.75
C VAL A 342 0.90 -13.35 3.07
N ARG A 343 1.16 -13.54 1.76
CA ARG A 343 2.14 -12.74 1.01
C ARG A 343 1.73 -11.24 0.87
N PHE A 344 0.44 -10.96 0.77
CA PHE A 344 -0.08 -9.59 0.61
C PHE A 344 -0.44 -8.92 1.94
N HIS A 345 -0.59 -9.71 2.99
CA HIS A 345 -0.91 -9.24 4.34
C HIS A 345 0.13 -8.23 4.84
N GLY A 346 1.41 -8.59 4.83
CA GLY A 346 2.47 -7.73 5.29
C GLY A 346 2.52 -6.40 4.53
N LEU A 347 2.24 -6.40 3.22
CA LEU A 347 2.17 -5.17 2.43
C LEU A 347 1.01 -4.29 2.85
N ALA A 348 -0.21 -4.85 2.91
CA ALA A 348 -1.40 -4.12 3.33
C ALA A 348 -1.23 -3.58 4.76
N GLN A 349 -0.62 -4.36 5.65
CA GLN A 349 -0.26 -3.98 7.01
C GLN A 349 0.66 -2.75 7.03
N TRP A 350 1.80 -2.81 6.35
CA TRP A 350 2.73 -1.67 6.32
C TRP A 350 2.13 -0.43 5.68
N VAL A 351 1.36 -0.60 4.60
CA VAL A 351 0.64 0.52 3.99
C VAL A 351 -0.38 1.07 4.97
N GLY A 352 -1.21 0.25 5.61
CA GLY A 352 -2.20 0.69 6.58
C GLY A 352 -1.60 1.38 7.81
N TRP A 353 -0.47 0.88 8.30
CA TRP A 353 0.23 1.45 9.44
C TRP A 353 0.90 2.79 9.12
N LEU A 354 1.54 2.93 7.96
CA LEU A 354 2.35 4.10 7.62
C LEU A 354 1.58 5.17 6.85
N TRP A 355 0.48 4.81 6.19
CA TRP A 355 -0.25 5.73 5.32
C TRP A 355 -0.63 7.06 6.00
N PRO A 356 -1.20 7.09 7.24
CA PRO A 356 -1.57 8.34 7.87
C PRO A 356 -0.36 9.25 8.13
N TYR A 357 0.78 8.68 8.52
CA TYR A 357 1.99 9.45 8.82
C TYR A 357 2.60 10.05 7.56
N VAL A 358 2.66 9.29 6.46
CA VAL A 358 3.12 9.80 5.16
C VAL A 358 2.16 10.88 4.64
N ALA A 359 0.85 10.70 4.82
CA ALA A 359 -0.16 11.68 4.47
C ALA A 359 -0.01 12.97 5.31
N MET A 360 0.27 12.86 6.62
CA MET A 360 0.58 14.03 7.47
C MET A 360 1.82 14.76 6.97
N GLY A 361 2.92 14.05 6.71
CA GLY A 361 4.15 14.63 6.14
C GLY A 361 3.89 15.37 4.83
N TRP A 362 3.07 14.79 3.96
CA TRP A 362 2.63 15.44 2.73
C TRP A 362 1.85 16.72 3.00
N LEU A 363 0.82 16.66 3.85
CA LEU A 363 -0.02 17.83 4.17
C LEU A 363 0.78 18.95 4.84
N LEU A 364 1.74 18.62 5.73
CA LEU A 364 2.68 19.58 6.32
C LEU A 364 3.50 20.29 5.24
N SER A 365 4.01 19.56 4.25
CA SER A 365 4.73 20.16 3.14
C SER A 365 3.87 21.18 2.35
N ARG A 366 2.55 20.94 2.27
CA ARG A 366 1.60 21.86 1.60
C ARG A 366 1.33 23.15 2.37
N LEU A 367 1.49 23.14 3.67
CA LEU A 367 1.39 24.36 4.50
C LEU A 367 2.63 25.24 4.37
N GLY A 368 3.82 24.63 4.19
CA GLY A 368 5.08 25.37 4.09
C GLY A 368 5.36 25.99 2.72
N THR A 369 4.69 25.56 1.65
CA THR A 369 4.89 26.14 0.31
C THR A 369 4.23 27.50 0.20
N ARG A 370 5.04 28.56 0.04
CA ARG A 370 4.54 29.89 -0.36
C ARG A 370 4.05 29.79 -1.82
N THR A 371 2.76 30.03 -2.05
CA THR A 371 2.17 30.20 -3.40
C THR A 371 2.50 31.56 -3.92
#